data_b67a8fee2d6ffb7d9a1fd2e11a691091
#
_entry.id   b67a8fee2d6ffb7d9a1fd2e11a691091
#
_cell.length_a   1.000
_cell.length_b   1.000
_cell.length_c   1.000
_cell.angle_alpha   90.00
_cell.angle_beta   90.00
_cell.angle_gamma   90.00
#
_symmetry.space_group_name_H-M   'P 1'
#
loop_
_entity.id
_entity.type
_entity.pdbx_description
1 polymer ?
#
loop_
_entity_poly.entity_id
_entity_poly.type
_entity_poly.pdbx_seq_one_letter_code
_entity_poly.pdbx_strand_id
1 'polypeptide(L)'
;FRFSDSAMTTPVNLELWADDRSRAEALWRQVFAQFTQVDEVMSRYREDSELSRVNRDAAGEPVPVSKPLFAVLRKARDISELSDGAFDISFASVGYLYDFREGRQPDDEAVKEGLARIDFRDILLDEEARTVAFRKPGLMLDLGGIAKGYAVDQGMQVLIRAGIQHARLSAGGDMRLLGDRRGRPWMVGVRDPRHKDKQAVVMPLSDTAISTSGDYERFFIDDEGQRVHHILSPSTGRPVGEVQSVTIIGDEAMTTDALSTAVFVLGAKDGLALINELDNIDGVIIDENRRMHYSAGLMSGE
;
A
#
# COMPACT_ATOMS: atom_id res chain seq x y z
N PHE A 1 6.02 -14.74 -21.22
CA PHE A 1 4.55 -14.75 -21.19
C PHE A 1 4.05 -13.54 -20.42
N ARG A 2 2.86 -13.08 -20.79
CA ARG A 2 2.20 -11.94 -20.11
C ARG A 2 0.76 -12.29 -19.83
N PHE A 3 0.30 -11.92 -18.63
CA PHE A 3 -1.07 -12.12 -18.16
C PHE A 3 -1.55 -10.84 -17.49
N SER A 4 -2.86 -10.61 -17.56
CA SER A 4 -3.52 -9.47 -16.92
C SER A 4 -4.94 -9.85 -16.53
N ASP A 5 -5.35 -9.43 -15.34
CA ASP A 5 -6.72 -9.53 -14.82
C ASP A 5 -6.92 -8.43 -13.78
N SER A 6 -8.06 -8.41 -13.10
CA SER A 6 -8.38 -7.40 -12.07
C SER A 6 -8.73 -8.06 -10.76
N ALA A 7 -8.09 -7.64 -9.67
CA ALA A 7 -8.41 -8.01 -8.30
C ALA A 7 -8.18 -6.81 -7.37
N MET A 8 -8.80 -6.81 -6.18
CA MET A 8 -8.65 -5.73 -5.18
C MET A 8 -8.88 -4.33 -5.78
N THR A 9 -9.85 -4.22 -6.70
CA THR A 9 -10.22 -2.99 -7.45
C THR A 9 -9.11 -2.40 -8.33
N THR A 10 -8.08 -3.17 -8.71
CA THR A 10 -6.96 -2.70 -9.52
C THR A 10 -6.52 -3.73 -10.56
N PRO A 11 -5.90 -3.34 -11.68
CA PRO A 11 -5.27 -4.26 -12.62
C PRO A 11 -4.11 -5.02 -11.95
N VAL A 12 -4.07 -6.35 -12.16
CA VAL A 12 -2.96 -7.23 -11.78
C VAL A 12 -2.27 -7.71 -13.05
N ASN A 13 -0.97 -7.47 -13.17
CA ASN A 13 -0.21 -7.82 -14.35
C ASN A 13 1.00 -8.67 -13.99
N LEU A 14 1.21 -9.75 -14.75
CA LEU A 14 2.37 -10.62 -14.63
C LEU A 14 3.10 -10.72 -15.98
N GLU A 15 4.41 -10.48 -15.97
CA GLU A 15 5.34 -10.85 -17.03
C GLU A 15 6.34 -11.85 -16.46
N LEU A 16 6.48 -13.04 -17.06
CA LEU A 16 7.42 -14.07 -16.61
C LEU A 16 8.02 -14.85 -17.77
N TRP A 17 9.16 -15.49 -17.51
CA TRP A 17 9.75 -16.50 -18.39
C TRP A 17 9.54 -17.90 -17.79
N ALA A 18 8.94 -18.78 -18.56
CA ALA A 18 8.71 -20.17 -18.23
C ALA A 18 9.02 -21.03 -19.47
N ASP A 19 9.21 -22.34 -19.30
CA ASP A 19 9.60 -23.26 -20.36
C ASP A 19 8.54 -23.36 -21.47
N ASP A 20 7.28 -23.38 -21.06
CA ASP A 20 6.15 -23.46 -21.98
C ASP A 20 4.92 -22.66 -21.47
N ARG A 21 3.92 -22.52 -22.36
CA ARG A 21 2.70 -21.78 -22.08
C ARG A 21 1.83 -22.42 -21.01
N SER A 22 1.75 -23.74 -20.98
CA SER A 22 0.91 -24.47 -20.01
C SER A 22 1.39 -24.24 -18.58
N ARG A 23 2.74 -24.30 -18.37
CA ARG A 23 3.36 -23.97 -17.10
C ARG A 23 3.14 -22.51 -16.71
N ALA A 24 3.28 -21.57 -17.65
CA ALA A 24 3.06 -20.15 -17.40
C ALA A 24 1.59 -19.87 -16.98
N GLU A 25 0.62 -20.48 -17.65
CA GLU A 25 -0.81 -20.35 -17.31
C GLU A 25 -1.15 -20.99 -15.96
N ALA A 26 -0.53 -22.13 -15.63
CA ALA A 26 -0.71 -22.76 -14.32
C ALA A 26 -0.17 -21.88 -13.19
N LEU A 27 1.00 -21.27 -13.39
CA LEU A 27 1.58 -20.32 -12.44
C LEU A 27 0.73 -19.05 -12.31
N TRP A 28 0.24 -18.51 -13.42
CA TRP A 28 -0.65 -17.34 -13.38
C TRP A 28 -1.90 -17.61 -12.51
N ARG A 29 -2.56 -18.76 -12.69
CA ARG A 29 -3.73 -19.11 -11.85
C ARG A 29 -3.38 -19.18 -10.36
N GLN A 30 -2.20 -19.71 -10.01
CA GLN A 30 -1.76 -19.77 -8.61
C GLN A 30 -1.41 -18.39 -8.05
N VAL A 31 -0.74 -17.54 -8.83
CA VAL A 31 -0.45 -16.14 -8.47
C VAL A 31 -1.76 -15.38 -8.27
N PHE A 32 -2.69 -15.46 -9.22
CA PHE A 32 -3.95 -14.73 -9.14
C PHE A 32 -4.83 -15.18 -7.97
N ALA A 33 -4.77 -16.47 -7.62
CA ALA A 33 -5.46 -17.00 -6.43
C ALA A 33 -4.98 -16.34 -5.13
N GLN A 34 -3.72 -15.87 -5.04
CA GLN A 34 -3.23 -15.13 -3.87
C GLN A 34 -3.95 -13.79 -3.73
N PHE A 35 -4.18 -13.08 -4.82
CA PHE A 35 -4.92 -11.81 -4.81
C PHE A 35 -6.39 -12.03 -4.41
N THR A 36 -7.01 -13.08 -4.94
CA THR A 36 -8.38 -13.45 -4.55
C THR A 36 -8.47 -13.75 -3.05
N GLN A 37 -7.53 -14.54 -2.52
CA GLN A 37 -7.51 -14.88 -1.09
C GLN A 37 -7.29 -13.64 -0.21
N VAL A 38 -6.39 -12.71 -0.61
CA VAL A 38 -6.17 -11.47 0.13
C VAL A 38 -7.43 -10.60 0.11
N ASP A 39 -8.11 -10.49 -1.03
CA ASP A 39 -9.38 -9.75 -1.13
C ASP A 39 -10.48 -10.36 -0.24
N GLU A 40 -10.62 -11.69 -0.23
CA GLU A 40 -11.57 -12.40 0.64
C GLU A 40 -11.32 -12.17 2.13
N VAL A 41 -10.07 -12.08 2.54
CA VAL A 41 -9.68 -11.92 3.95
C VAL A 41 -9.66 -10.46 4.39
N MET A 42 -9.18 -9.54 3.54
CA MET A 42 -8.76 -8.19 3.94
C MET A 42 -9.59 -7.06 3.30
N SER A 43 -10.60 -7.39 2.49
CA SER A 43 -11.44 -6.37 1.86
C SER A 43 -12.47 -5.80 2.83
N ARG A 44 -12.48 -4.48 2.99
CA ARG A 44 -13.52 -3.77 3.74
C ARG A 44 -14.89 -3.76 3.04
N TYR A 45 -14.91 -4.04 1.74
CA TYR A 45 -16.14 -4.04 0.92
C TYR A 45 -16.88 -5.37 0.95
N ARG A 46 -16.27 -6.40 1.55
CA ARG A 46 -16.86 -7.70 1.75
C ARG A 46 -17.32 -7.84 3.20
N GLU A 47 -18.61 -7.98 3.43
CA GLU A 47 -19.19 -8.13 4.77
C GLU A 47 -18.72 -9.43 5.47
N ASP A 48 -18.40 -10.46 4.69
CA ASP A 48 -17.94 -11.77 5.12
C ASP A 48 -16.42 -11.87 5.32
N SER A 49 -15.65 -10.80 5.03
CA SER A 49 -14.19 -10.80 5.25
C SER A 49 -13.80 -10.86 6.72
N GLU A 50 -12.59 -11.38 7.01
CA GLU A 50 -12.05 -11.34 8.38
C GLU A 50 -11.87 -9.90 8.87
N LEU A 51 -11.42 -8.99 8.02
CA LEU A 51 -11.29 -7.57 8.37
C LEU A 51 -12.62 -6.95 8.79
N SER A 52 -13.70 -7.24 8.05
CA SER A 52 -15.04 -6.74 8.39
C SER A 52 -15.54 -7.32 9.73
N ARG A 53 -15.21 -8.58 10.03
CA ARG A 53 -15.49 -9.18 11.34
C ARG A 53 -14.68 -8.49 12.46
N VAL A 54 -13.39 -8.24 12.26
CA VAL A 54 -12.54 -7.49 13.21
C VAL A 54 -13.14 -6.11 13.47
N ASN A 55 -13.48 -5.36 12.42
CA ASN A 55 -14.08 -4.03 12.53
C ASN A 55 -15.39 -4.01 13.32
N ARG A 56 -16.20 -5.07 13.22
CA ARG A 56 -17.49 -5.17 13.90
C ARG A 56 -17.36 -5.61 15.36
N ASP A 57 -16.50 -6.59 15.63
CA ASP A 57 -16.55 -7.36 16.87
C ASP A 57 -15.39 -7.05 17.86
N ALA A 58 -14.23 -6.55 17.36
CA ALA A 58 -12.99 -6.44 18.14
C ALA A 58 -13.04 -5.43 19.31
N ALA A 59 -14.00 -4.51 19.33
CA ALA A 59 -14.21 -3.62 20.47
C ALA A 59 -14.96 -4.30 21.63
N GLY A 60 -15.66 -5.41 21.39
CA GLY A 60 -16.40 -6.17 22.39
C GLY A 60 -15.61 -7.33 22.96
N GLU A 61 -14.91 -8.08 22.09
CA GLU A 61 -14.12 -9.26 22.46
C GLU A 61 -12.95 -9.47 21.50
N PRO A 62 -11.86 -10.15 21.94
CA PRO A 62 -10.77 -10.49 21.03
C PRO A 62 -11.23 -11.41 19.89
N VAL A 63 -10.97 -11.01 18.65
CA VAL A 63 -11.37 -11.72 17.43
C VAL A 63 -10.20 -12.56 16.92
N PRO A 64 -10.33 -13.91 16.80
CA PRO A 64 -9.33 -14.75 16.18
C PRO A 64 -9.22 -14.44 14.68
N VAL A 65 -7.99 -14.35 14.18
CA VAL A 65 -7.72 -14.07 12.76
C VAL A 65 -6.74 -15.06 12.14
N SER A 66 -6.76 -15.17 10.81
CA SER A 66 -5.85 -16.01 10.06
C SER A 66 -4.39 -15.51 10.15
N LYS A 67 -3.42 -16.40 9.82
CA LYS A 67 -2.01 -16.01 9.73
C LYS A 67 -1.76 -14.86 8.76
N PRO A 68 -2.36 -14.85 7.54
CA PRO A 68 -2.22 -13.76 6.60
C PRO A 68 -2.64 -12.40 7.17
N LEU A 69 -3.85 -12.30 7.73
CA LEU A 69 -4.34 -11.05 8.30
C LEU A 69 -3.48 -10.60 9.48
N PHE A 70 -3.12 -11.51 10.38
CA PHE A 70 -2.28 -11.20 11.53
C PHE A 70 -0.88 -10.68 11.11
N ALA A 71 -0.27 -11.27 10.07
CA ALA A 71 1.01 -10.81 9.55
C ALA A 71 0.94 -9.38 9.00
N VAL A 72 -0.14 -9.04 8.28
CA VAL A 72 -0.35 -7.69 7.76
C VAL A 72 -0.61 -6.69 8.89
N LEU A 73 -1.42 -7.04 9.89
CA LEU A 73 -1.69 -6.18 11.05
C LEU A 73 -0.42 -5.92 11.89
N ARG A 74 0.42 -6.94 12.06
CA ARG A 74 1.70 -6.78 12.74
C ARG A 74 2.64 -5.85 11.98
N LYS A 75 2.82 -6.07 10.67
CA LYS A 75 3.63 -5.19 9.82
C LYS A 75 3.07 -3.75 9.82
N ALA A 76 1.74 -3.60 9.79
CA ALA A 76 1.12 -2.28 9.87
C ALA A 76 1.49 -1.56 11.17
N ARG A 77 1.47 -2.26 12.31
CA ARG A 77 1.93 -1.73 13.61
C ARG A 77 3.40 -1.33 13.56
N ASP A 78 4.28 -2.19 13.03
CA ASP A 78 5.71 -1.89 12.92
C ASP A 78 5.95 -0.59 12.10
N ILE A 79 5.24 -0.41 10.98
CA ILE A 79 5.33 0.82 10.17
C ILE A 79 4.68 2.02 10.89
N SER A 80 3.61 1.81 11.65
CA SER A 80 3.01 2.89 12.46
C SER A 80 3.97 3.37 13.55
N GLU A 81 4.66 2.47 14.25
CA GLU A 81 5.68 2.80 15.23
C GLU A 81 6.86 3.53 14.57
N LEU A 82 7.36 3.03 13.44
CA LEU A 82 8.47 3.60 12.69
C LEU A 82 8.18 5.02 12.20
N SER A 83 6.94 5.31 11.78
CA SER A 83 6.52 6.59 11.21
C SER A 83 5.86 7.52 12.22
N ASP A 84 5.91 7.20 13.53
CA ASP A 84 5.24 7.92 14.62
C ASP A 84 3.75 8.20 14.30
N GLY A 85 3.08 7.19 13.74
CA GLY A 85 1.65 7.24 13.42
C GLY A 85 1.29 7.95 12.10
N ALA A 86 2.27 8.35 11.29
CA ALA A 86 1.98 8.88 9.95
C ALA A 86 1.34 7.80 9.04
N PHE A 87 1.73 6.54 9.22
CA PHE A 87 0.96 5.40 8.74
C PHE A 87 0.15 4.84 9.90
N ASP A 88 -1.16 4.86 9.79
CA ASP A 88 -2.05 4.30 10.81
C ASP A 88 -3.30 3.72 10.15
N ILE A 89 -3.45 2.40 10.22
CA ILE A 89 -4.58 1.70 9.61
C ILE A 89 -5.93 1.99 10.28
N SER A 90 -5.92 2.57 11.50
CA SER A 90 -7.12 3.04 12.17
C SER A 90 -7.66 4.37 11.63
N PHE A 91 -6.92 5.03 10.70
CA PHE A 91 -7.40 6.21 9.95
C PHE A 91 -8.77 5.98 9.32
N ALA A 92 -9.12 4.73 9.08
CA ALA A 92 -10.42 4.30 8.58
C ALA A 92 -11.60 4.80 9.41
N SER A 93 -11.39 5.08 10.70
CA SER A 93 -12.40 5.68 11.59
C SER A 93 -12.90 7.05 11.09
N VAL A 94 -12.09 7.76 10.29
CA VAL A 94 -12.49 8.94 9.52
C VAL A 94 -12.60 8.60 8.03
N GLY A 95 -11.71 7.78 7.50
CA GLY A 95 -11.63 7.46 6.08
C GLY A 95 -12.91 6.85 5.50
N TYR A 96 -13.70 6.13 6.31
CA TYR A 96 -14.98 5.57 5.90
C TYR A 96 -16.10 6.61 5.76
N LEU A 97 -15.91 7.81 6.25
CA LEU A 97 -16.85 8.92 6.10
C LEU A 97 -16.73 9.61 4.73
N TYR A 98 -15.62 9.38 4.02
CA TYR A 98 -15.41 9.91 2.67
C TYR A 98 -16.01 8.98 1.62
N ASP A 99 -16.73 9.55 0.66
CA ASP A 99 -17.21 8.84 -0.54
C ASP A 99 -16.58 9.47 -1.80
N PHE A 100 -15.47 8.89 -2.24
CA PHE A 100 -14.72 9.39 -3.40
C PHE A 100 -15.44 9.12 -4.73
N ARG A 101 -16.48 8.27 -4.77
CA ARG A 101 -17.28 8.02 -5.98
C ARG A 101 -18.35 9.08 -6.16
N GLU A 102 -19.01 9.43 -5.04
CA GLU A 102 -20.06 10.44 -5.01
C GLU A 102 -19.52 11.86 -4.75
N GLY A 103 -18.19 12.01 -4.55
CA GLY A 103 -17.55 13.29 -4.28
C GLY A 103 -17.99 13.91 -2.94
N ARG A 104 -18.18 13.10 -1.91
CA ARG A 104 -18.62 13.57 -0.59
C ARG A 104 -17.54 13.47 0.45
N GLN A 105 -17.43 14.49 1.28
CA GLN A 105 -16.55 14.54 2.44
C GLN A 105 -17.34 14.79 3.73
N PRO A 106 -16.85 14.33 4.90
CA PRO A 106 -17.48 14.57 6.18
C PRO A 106 -17.35 16.05 6.60
N ASP A 107 -18.29 16.51 7.41
CA ASP A 107 -18.19 17.79 8.11
C ASP A 107 -17.13 17.75 9.24
N ASP A 108 -16.83 18.91 9.83
CA ASP A 108 -15.79 19.02 10.85
C ASP A 108 -16.14 18.30 12.15
N GLU A 109 -17.42 18.18 12.51
CA GLU A 109 -17.85 17.49 13.71
C GLU A 109 -17.65 15.96 13.55
N ALA A 110 -18.06 15.41 12.43
CA ALA A 110 -17.85 13.99 12.10
C ALA A 110 -16.35 13.62 12.04
N VAL A 111 -15.51 14.52 11.46
CA VAL A 111 -14.05 14.31 11.47
C VAL A 111 -13.52 14.34 12.89
N LYS A 112 -13.92 15.28 13.73
CA LYS A 112 -13.47 15.39 15.13
C LYS A 112 -13.85 14.15 15.95
N GLU A 113 -15.05 13.62 15.77
CA GLU A 113 -15.48 12.39 16.42
C GLU A 113 -14.68 11.18 15.94
N GLY A 114 -14.41 11.08 14.64
CA GLY A 114 -13.61 10.00 14.06
C GLY A 114 -12.15 10.05 14.50
N LEU A 115 -11.55 11.25 14.56
CA LEU A 115 -10.17 11.46 15.03
C LEU A 115 -9.93 10.93 16.44
N ALA A 116 -10.90 11.04 17.35
CA ALA A 116 -10.78 10.51 18.71
C ALA A 116 -10.60 8.98 18.77
N ARG A 117 -10.85 8.28 17.65
CA ARG A 117 -10.75 6.82 17.50
C ARG A 117 -9.49 6.39 16.74
N ILE A 118 -8.73 7.33 16.18
CA ILE A 118 -7.50 7.04 15.42
C ILE A 118 -6.34 6.98 16.42
N ASP A 119 -5.83 5.79 16.66
CA ASP A 119 -4.58 5.53 17.36
C ASP A 119 -4.22 4.04 17.16
N PHE A 120 -3.16 3.74 16.42
CA PHE A 120 -2.70 2.37 16.21
C PHE A 120 -2.37 1.64 17.51
N ARG A 121 -2.07 2.36 18.60
CA ARG A 121 -1.80 1.79 19.93
C ARG A 121 -3.05 1.19 20.59
N ASP A 122 -4.23 1.55 20.10
CA ASP A 122 -5.51 0.99 20.54
C ASP A 122 -5.89 -0.30 19.81
N ILE A 123 -5.06 -0.75 18.85
CA ILE A 123 -5.16 -2.04 18.17
C ILE A 123 -4.30 -3.04 18.97
N LEU A 124 -4.94 -3.93 19.69
CA LEU A 124 -4.26 -4.93 20.53
C LEU A 124 -4.09 -6.23 19.75
N LEU A 125 -2.85 -6.65 19.56
CA LEU A 125 -2.50 -7.90 18.88
C LEU A 125 -1.93 -8.88 19.92
N ASP A 126 -2.57 -10.05 20.03
CA ASP A 126 -2.06 -11.19 20.83
C ASP A 126 -1.40 -12.19 19.86
N GLU A 127 -0.09 -12.36 19.96
CA GLU A 127 0.68 -13.21 19.06
C GLU A 127 0.48 -14.70 19.32
N GLU A 128 0.26 -15.10 20.60
CA GLU A 128 0.08 -16.49 20.97
C GLU A 128 -1.30 -16.99 20.56
N ALA A 129 -2.34 -16.25 20.93
CA ALA A 129 -3.73 -16.56 20.58
C ALA A 129 -4.08 -16.20 19.14
N ARG A 130 -3.30 -15.31 18.51
CA ARG A 130 -3.56 -14.74 17.19
C ARG A 130 -4.92 -14.06 17.12
N THR A 131 -5.14 -13.14 18.07
CA THR A 131 -6.37 -12.37 18.16
C THR A 131 -6.12 -10.88 18.02
N VAL A 132 -7.16 -10.16 17.64
CA VAL A 132 -7.20 -8.70 17.53
C VAL A 132 -8.31 -8.19 18.43
N ALA A 133 -8.01 -7.16 19.22
CA ALA A 133 -9.00 -6.43 20.02
C ALA A 133 -8.79 -4.93 19.92
N PHE A 134 -9.82 -4.15 20.16
CA PHE A 134 -9.75 -2.69 20.17
C PHE A 134 -10.01 -2.14 21.57
N ARG A 135 -9.23 -1.15 21.99
CA ARG A 135 -9.48 -0.43 23.26
C ARG A 135 -10.66 0.53 23.18
N LYS A 136 -10.99 1.02 21.98
CA LYS A 136 -12.03 2.02 21.79
C LYS A 136 -13.17 1.47 20.93
N PRO A 137 -14.44 1.68 21.32
CA PRO A 137 -15.57 1.37 20.45
C PRO A 137 -15.59 2.27 19.24
N GLY A 138 -15.97 1.70 18.08
CA GLY A 138 -16.07 2.43 16.82
C GLY A 138 -14.73 2.71 16.12
N LEU A 139 -13.60 2.17 16.63
CA LEU A 139 -12.36 2.11 15.87
C LEU A 139 -12.57 1.21 14.65
N MET A 140 -12.08 1.65 13.50
CA MET A 140 -12.22 0.95 12.22
C MET A 140 -10.85 0.82 11.55
N LEU A 141 -10.60 -0.31 10.89
CA LEU A 141 -9.36 -0.58 10.16
C LEU A 141 -9.59 -0.59 8.66
N ASP A 142 -8.61 -0.06 7.91
CA ASP A 142 -8.49 -0.22 6.46
C ASP A 142 -7.05 -0.61 6.11
N LEU A 143 -6.90 -1.62 5.26
CA LEU A 143 -5.61 -2.17 4.86
C LEU A 143 -5.21 -1.78 3.42
N GLY A 144 -5.89 -0.79 2.83
CA GLY A 144 -5.67 -0.37 1.44
C GLY A 144 -4.26 0.13 1.12
N GLY A 145 -3.51 0.59 2.13
CA GLY A 145 -2.13 1.06 2.01
C GLY A 145 -1.06 0.00 2.34
N ILE A 146 -1.42 -1.31 2.43
CA ILE A 146 -0.47 -2.38 2.76
C ILE A 146 -0.85 -3.73 2.15
N ALA A 147 -2.16 -4.00 1.97
CA ALA A 147 -2.64 -5.31 1.55
C ALA A 147 -2.31 -5.64 0.09
N LYS A 148 -2.18 -4.63 -0.79
CA LYS A 148 -1.80 -4.84 -2.18
C LYS A 148 -0.33 -5.28 -2.29
N GLY A 149 0.56 -4.61 -1.55
CA GLY A 149 1.95 -5.01 -1.43
C GLY A 149 2.10 -6.43 -0.91
N TYR A 150 1.33 -6.79 0.13
CA TYR A 150 1.29 -8.15 0.65
C TYR A 150 0.85 -9.16 -0.43
N ALA A 151 -0.20 -8.89 -1.20
CA ALA A 151 -0.67 -9.77 -2.26
C ALA A 151 0.38 -9.95 -3.37
N VAL A 152 1.08 -8.87 -3.75
CA VAL A 152 2.21 -8.91 -4.69
C VAL A 152 3.33 -9.81 -4.16
N ASP A 153 3.70 -9.70 -2.89
CA ASP A 153 4.72 -10.54 -2.28
C ASP A 153 4.30 -12.02 -2.25
N GLN A 154 3.04 -12.33 -1.88
CA GLN A 154 2.54 -13.70 -1.89
C GLN A 154 2.54 -14.30 -3.30
N GLY A 155 2.09 -13.53 -4.30
CA GLY A 155 2.15 -13.93 -5.70
C GLY A 155 3.57 -14.17 -6.19
N MET A 156 4.52 -13.31 -5.82
CA MET A 156 5.94 -13.49 -6.17
C MET A 156 6.53 -14.73 -5.50
N GLN A 157 6.16 -15.05 -4.26
CA GLN A 157 6.59 -16.27 -3.57
C GLN A 157 6.15 -17.55 -4.29
N VAL A 158 4.97 -17.54 -4.94
CA VAL A 158 4.54 -18.67 -5.81
C VAL A 158 5.55 -18.90 -6.94
N LEU A 159 6.00 -17.82 -7.60
CA LEU A 159 6.96 -17.89 -8.71
C LEU A 159 8.34 -18.34 -8.25
N ILE A 160 8.83 -17.81 -7.14
CA ILE A 160 10.12 -18.17 -6.55
C ILE A 160 10.15 -19.69 -6.21
N ARG A 161 9.12 -20.18 -5.52
CA ARG A 161 9.01 -21.62 -5.17
C ARG A 161 8.92 -22.54 -6.40
N ALA A 162 8.38 -22.02 -7.50
CA ALA A 162 8.32 -22.74 -8.78
C ALA A 162 9.62 -22.69 -9.58
N GLY A 163 10.68 -22.02 -9.06
CA GLY A 163 11.98 -21.90 -9.70
C GLY A 163 12.03 -20.88 -10.84
N ILE A 164 11.07 -19.96 -10.93
CA ILE A 164 11.14 -18.82 -11.86
C ILE A 164 12.25 -17.88 -11.40
N GLN A 165 13.05 -17.40 -12.32
CA GLN A 165 14.19 -16.51 -12.06
C GLN A 165 13.97 -15.08 -12.59
N HIS A 166 13.04 -14.89 -13.52
CA HIS A 166 12.80 -13.61 -14.15
C HIS A 166 11.29 -13.37 -14.25
N ALA A 167 10.79 -12.45 -13.46
CA ALA A 167 9.39 -12.07 -13.48
C ALA A 167 9.18 -10.62 -13.00
N ARG A 168 8.07 -10.02 -13.43
CA ARG A 168 7.53 -8.77 -12.92
C ARG A 168 6.06 -8.98 -12.60
N LEU A 169 5.68 -8.76 -11.35
CA LEU A 169 4.30 -8.81 -10.88
C LEU A 169 3.90 -7.44 -10.34
N SER A 170 2.75 -6.92 -10.76
CA SER A 170 2.23 -5.64 -10.28
C SER A 170 0.74 -5.66 -10.02
N ALA A 171 0.31 -4.85 -9.04
CA ALA A 171 -1.08 -4.59 -8.70
C ALA A 171 -1.27 -3.09 -8.41
N GLY A 172 -1.85 -2.35 -9.35
CA GLY A 172 -1.93 -0.90 -9.25
C GLY A 172 -0.56 -0.24 -9.22
N GLY A 173 -0.28 0.53 -8.15
CA GLY A 173 1.01 1.20 -7.92
C GLY A 173 2.10 0.31 -7.33
N ASP A 174 1.77 -0.93 -6.94
CA ASP A 174 2.67 -1.83 -6.23
C ASP A 174 3.24 -2.88 -7.18
N MET A 175 4.54 -3.13 -7.10
CA MET A 175 5.24 -4.02 -8.02
C MET A 175 6.37 -4.76 -7.31
N ARG A 176 6.64 -5.99 -7.73
CA ARG A 176 7.86 -6.72 -7.39
C ARG A 176 8.52 -7.27 -8.63
N LEU A 177 9.83 -7.14 -8.67
CA LEU A 177 10.72 -7.64 -9.71
C LEU A 177 11.49 -8.82 -9.16
N LEU A 178 11.55 -9.91 -9.91
CA LEU A 178 12.36 -11.09 -9.62
C LEU A 178 13.48 -11.14 -10.65
N GLY A 179 14.72 -11.10 -10.15
CA GLY A 179 15.90 -11.01 -10.99
C GLY A 179 15.87 -9.81 -11.93
N ASP A 180 16.52 -9.97 -13.06
CA ASP A 180 16.56 -9.02 -14.15
C ASP A 180 15.67 -9.45 -15.34
N ARG A 181 15.64 -8.66 -16.40
CA ARG A 181 14.94 -8.98 -17.64
C ARG A 181 15.86 -9.76 -18.61
N ARG A 182 16.42 -10.90 -18.16
CA ARG A 182 17.33 -11.78 -18.91
C ARG A 182 18.59 -11.05 -19.39
N GLY A 183 19.38 -10.57 -18.44
CA GLY A 183 20.65 -9.87 -18.69
C GLY A 183 20.50 -8.36 -18.89
N ARG A 184 19.32 -7.80 -18.62
CA ARG A 184 19.08 -6.35 -18.62
C ARG A 184 18.21 -5.97 -17.41
N PRO A 185 18.40 -4.81 -16.80
CA PRO A 185 17.50 -4.35 -15.75
C PRO A 185 16.07 -4.16 -16.27
N TRP A 186 15.10 -4.23 -15.38
CA TRP A 186 13.74 -3.81 -15.64
C TRP A 186 13.71 -2.27 -15.67
N MET A 187 13.22 -1.70 -16.75
CA MET A 187 13.01 -0.25 -16.82
C MET A 187 11.65 0.06 -16.21
N VAL A 188 11.63 0.69 -15.03
CA VAL A 188 10.43 1.03 -14.30
C VAL A 188 10.22 2.53 -14.31
N GLY A 189 9.09 2.97 -14.85
CA GLY A 189 8.70 4.38 -14.90
C GLY A 189 7.86 4.78 -13.71
N VAL A 190 8.25 5.87 -13.05
CA VAL A 190 7.40 6.60 -12.10
C VAL A 190 6.52 7.56 -12.89
N ARG A 191 5.21 7.45 -12.73
CA ARG A 191 4.24 8.27 -13.45
C ARG A 191 4.32 9.74 -13.05
N ASP A 192 4.19 10.65 -14.02
CA ASP A 192 4.00 12.07 -13.73
C ASP A 192 2.62 12.27 -13.07
N PRO A 193 2.53 12.88 -11.88
CA PRO A 193 1.28 13.02 -11.14
C PRO A 193 0.23 13.91 -11.80
N ARG A 194 0.62 14.71 -12.78
CA ARG A 194 -0.27 15.64 -13.50
C ARG A 194 -0.44 15.33 -14.99
N HIS A 195 0.38 14.42 -15.54
CA HIS A 195 0.31 14.02 -16.95
C HIS A 195 0.28 12.48 -17.04
N LYS A 196 -0.91 11.91 -17.21
CA LYS A 196 -1.16 10.46 -17.21
C LYS A 196 -0.27 9.66 -18.19
N ASP A 197 0.09 10.26 -19.32
CA ASP A 197 0.86 9.62 -20.39
C ASP A 197 2.36 9.87 -20.31
N LYS A 198 2.84 10.56 -19.25
CA LYS A 198 4.24 10.86 -19.04
C LYS A 198 4.81 10.16 -17.82
N GLN A 199 6.09 9.88 -17.87
CA GLN A 199 6.89 9.40 -16.76
C GLN A 199 7.74 10.56 -16.23
N ALA A 200 7.75 10.75 -14.91
CA ALA A 200 8.59 11.74 -14.25
C ALA A 200 10.05 11.28 -14.22
N VAL A 201 10.28 9.99 -13.97
CA VAL A 201 11.59 9.35 -13.98
C VAL A 201 11.45 7.90 -14.42
N VAL A 202 12.52 7.35 -15.04
CA VAL A 202 12.63 5.91 -15.38
C VAL A 202 13.88 5.37 -14.73
N MET A 203 13.74 4.30 -13.95
CA MET A 203 14.81 3.68 -13.19
C MET A 203 15.12 2.27 -13.70
N PRO A 204 16.40 1.92 -13.90
CA PRO A 204 16.81 0.55 -14.14
C PRO A 204 16.85 -0.21 -12.80
N LEU A 205 15.97 -1.19 -12.62
CA LEU A 205 15.83 -1.94 -11.37
C LEU A 205 15.91 -3.44 -11.62
N SER A 206 16.39 -4.19 -10.63
CA SER A 206 16.46 -5.65 -10.62
C SER A 206 16.24 -6.17 -9.22
N ASP A 207 15.51 -7.28 -9.10
CA ASP A 207 15.34 -8.05 -7.84
C ASP A 207 14.90 -7.20 -6.64
N THR A 208 13.86 -6.35 -6.83
CA THR A 208 13.40 -5.39 -5.85
C THR A 208 11.89 -5.20 -5.90
N ALA A 209 11.34 -4.57 -4.89
CA ALA A 209 9.96 -4.09 -4.85
C ALA A 209 9.90 -2.57 -5.04
N ILE A 210 8.81 -2.09 -5.58
CA ILE A 210 8.55 -0.66 -5.77
C ILE A 210 7.05 -0.39 -5.59
N SER A 211 6.73 0.62 -4.80
CA SER A 211 5.35 1.05 -4.57
C SER A 211 5.23 2.56 -4.71
N THR A 212 4.10 3.00 -5.27
CA THR A 212 3.83 4.43 -5.45
C THR A 212 2.47 4.80 -4.88
N SER A 213 2.47 5.75 -3.95
CA SER A 213 1.29 6.46 -3.46
C SER A 213 1.17 7.83 -4.15
N GLY A 214 -0.06 8.19 -4.55
CA GLY A 214 -0.28 9.46 -5.25
C GLY A 214 -1.68 10.04 -5.05
N ASP A 215 -1.77 11.37 -5.04
CA ASP A 215 -3.00 12.14 -4.89
C ASP A 215 -3.95 12.04 -6.10
N TYR A 216 -3.50 11.40 -7.16
CA TYR A 216 -4.19 11.28 -8.45
C TYR A 216 -4.89 9.92 -8.66
N GLU A 217 -4.79 8.99 -7.72
CA GLU A 217 -5.39 7.65 -7.87
C GLU A 217 -6.88 7.65 -7.53
N ARG A 218 -7.27 8.20 -6.38
CA ARG A 218 -8.66 8.33 -5.95
C ARG A 218 -8.87 9.72 -5.38
N PHE A 219 -9.58 10.57 -6.09
CA PHE A 219 -9.87 11.94 -5.68
C PHE A 219 -11.13 12.47 -6.35
N PHE A 220 -11.65 13.54 -5.81
CA PHE A 220 -12.62 14.43 -6.47
C PHE A 220 -12.18 15.89 -6.27
N ILE A 221 -12.80 16.79 -7.00
CA ILE A 221 -12.62 18.24 -6.82
C ILE A 221 -13.86 18.76 -6.11
N ASP A 222 -13.69 19.41 -4.98
CA ASP A 222 -14.78 19.98 -4.20
C ASP A 222 -15.31 21.31 -4.81
N ASP A 223 -16.34 21.91 -4.19
CA ASP A 223 -16.96 23.15 -4.66
C ASP A 223 -16.02 24.37 -4.61
N GLU A 224 -14.92 24.28 -3.83
CA GLU A 224 -13.89 25.32 -3.73
C GLU A 224 -12.74 25.11 -4.74
N GLY A 225 -12.83 24.06 -5.57
CA GLY A 225 -11.80 23.70 -6.54
C GLY A 225 -10.59 22.96 -5.94
N GLN A 226 -10.70 22.51 -4.70
CA GLN A 226 -9.64 21.77 -4.01
C GLN A 226 -9.68 20.30 -4.36
N ARG A 227 -8.50 19.67 -4.42
CA ARG A 227 -8.37 18.22 -4.63
C ARG A 227 -8.52 17.49 -3.29
N VAL A 228 -9.60 16.74 -3.15
CA VAL A 228 -9.85 15.86 -2.01
C VAL A 228 -9.48 14.44 -2.43
N HIS A 229 -8.35 13.93 -1.94
CA HIS A 229 -7.85 12.59 -2.28
C HIS A 229 -7.84 11.66 -1.05
N HIS A 230 -7.67 10.36 -1.30
CA HIS A 230 -7.87 9.30 -0.32
C HIS A 230 -6.74 9.12 0.71
N ILE A 231 -5.59 9.77 0.53
CA ILE A 231 -4.48 9.69 1.49
C ILE A 231 -4.70 10.78 2.54
N LEU A 232 -5.23 10.35 3.68
CA LEU A 232 -5.57 11.24 4.79
C LEU A 232 -4.47 11.21 5.84
N SER A 233 -4.21 12.37 6.44
CA SER A 233 -3.38 12.43 7.65
C SER A 233 -4.15 11.84 8.84
N PRO A 234 -3.61 10.84 9.54
CA PRO A 234 -4.23 10.30 10.76
C PRO A 234 -4.40 11.36 11.87
N SER A 235 -3.55 12.40 11.89
CA SER A 235 -3.61 13.46 12.89
C SER A 235 -4.70 14.52 12.63
N THR A 236 -5.11 14.71 11.38
CA THR A 236 -6.10 15.73 11.00
C THR A 236 -7.38 15.14 10.42
N GLY A 237 -7.37 13.89 9.98
CA GLY A 237 -8.47 13.26 9.25
C GLY A 237 -8.74 13.89 7.87
N ARG A 238 -7.84 14.73 7.36
CA ARG A 238 -7.97 15.47 6.10
C ARG A 238 -6.91 15.04 5.09
N PRO A 239 -7.15 15.24 3.78
CA PRO A 239 -6.14 14.98 2.74
C PRO A 239 -4.87 15.78 2.99
N VAL A 240 -3.72 15.16 2.71
CA VAL A 240 -2.40 15.81 2.80
C VAL A 240 -2.12 16.62 1.54
N GLY A 241 -1.64 17.87 1.65
CA GLY A 241 -1.49 18.80 0.51
C GLY A 241 -0.07 18.99 -0.03
N GLU A 242 0.96 18.57 0.71
CA GLU A 242 2.36 18.93 0.42
C GLU A 242 3.05 18.06 -0.64
N VAL A 243 2.47 16.91 -0.95
CA VAL A 243 3.07 15.89 -1.82
C VAL A 243 2.07 15.44 -2.87
N GLN A 244 2.55 15.21 -4.10
CA GLN A 244 1.75 14.68 -5.20
C GLN A 244 1.98 13.20 -5.45
N SER A 245 3.22 12.72 -5.22
CA SER A 245 3.60 11.32 -5.43
C SER A 245 4.78 10.94 -4.57
N VAL A 246 4.75 9.74 -4.01
CA VAL A 246 5.86 9.09 -3.32
C VAL A 246 6.05 7.71 -3.90
N THR A 247 7.27 7.43 -4.35
CA THR A 247 7.69 6.10 -4.80
C THR A 247 8.76 5.60 -3.85
N ILE A 248 8.55 4.41 -3.28
CA ILE A 248 9.50 3.71 -2.41
C ILE A 248 10.01 2.48 -3.14
N ILE A 249 11.30 2.23 -3.01
CA ILE A 249 12.03 1.06 -3.53
C ILE A 249 12.59 0.30 -2.32
N GLY A 250 12.50 -1.03 -2.33
CA GLY A 250 12.98 -1.86 -1.22
C GLY A 250 12.82 -3.35 -1.51
N ASP A 251 13.02 -4.19 -0.50
CA ASP A 251 13.08 -5.64 -0.68
C ASP A 251 11.69 -6.32 -0.75
N GLU A 252 10.67 -5.74 -0.11
CA GLU A 252 9.33 -6.31 0.04
C GLU A 252 8.24 -5.32 -0.38
N ALA A 253 7.29 -5.77 -1.21
CA ALA A 253 6.20 -4.91 -1.68
C ALA A 253 5.25 -4.50 -0.54
N MET A 254 5.03 -5.34 0.46
CA MET A 254 4.24 -4.99 1.64
C MET A 254 4.87 -3.82 2.42
N THR A 255 6.18 -3.82 2.56
CA THR A 255 6.93 -2.75 3.24
C THR A 255 6.92 -1.47 2.42
N THR A 256 7.18 -1.55 1.11
CA THR A 256 7.22 -0.36 0.24
C THR A 256 5.82 0.27 0.06
N ASP A 257 4.72 -0.53 0.01
CA ASP A 257 3.33 -0.03 -0.05
C ASP A 257 3.03 0.81 1.21
N ALA A 258 3.25 0.26 2.41
CA ALA A 258 3.00 0.97 3.66
C ALA A 258 3.90 2.22 3.84
N LEU A 259 5.20 2.11 3.51
CA LEU A 259 6.13 3.24 3.60
C LEU A 259 5.78 4.34 2.58
N SER A 260 5.31 4.02 1.37
CA SER A 260 4.92 5.03 0.41
C SER A 260 3.78 5.91 0.94
N THR A 261 2.85 5.32 1.69
CA THR A 261 1.77 6.05 2.36
C THR A 261 2.28 6.83 3.57
N ALA A 262 3.14 6.24 4.42
CA ALA A 262 3.75 6.92 5.56
C ALA A 262 4.51 8.18 5.14
N VAL A 263 5.39 8.04 4.16
CA VAL A 263 6.22 9.13 3.62
C VAL A 263 5.36 10.19 2.93
N PHE A 264 4.27 9.80 2.28
CA PHE A 264 3.32 10.74 1.70
C PHE A 264 2.69 11.64 2.77
N VAL A 265 2.34 11.07 3.93
CA VAL A 265 1.77 11.81 5.07
C VAL A 265 2.82 12.68 5.76
N LEU A 266 4.06 12.20 5.91
CA LEU A 266 5.17 12.96 6.51
C LEU A 266 5.62 14.16 5.68
N GLY A 267 5.36 14.16 4.36
CA GLY A 267 5.86 15.18 3.45
C GLY A 267 7.32 14.94 3.03
N ALA A 268 7.84 15.83 2.18
CA ALA A 268 9.14 15.63 1.55
C ALA A 268 10.31 15.65 2.55
N LYS A 269 10.30 16.57 3.53
CA LYS A 269 11.42 16.74 4.46
C LYS A 269 11.54 15.55 5.43
N ASP A 270 10.49 15.30 6.19
CA ASP A 270 10.50 14.29 7.25
C ASP A 270 10.43 12.88 6.66
N GLY A 271 9.75 12.74 5.51
CA GLY A 271 9.72 11.50 4.75
C GLY A 271 11.09 11.09 4.20
N LEU A 272 11.90 12.02 3.66
CA LEU A 272 13.27 11.72 3.25
C LEU A 272 14.18 11.41 4.44
N ALA A 273 13.99 12.09 5.56
CA ALA A 273 14.75 11.79 6.78
C ALA A 273 14.48 10.33 7.20
N LEU A 274 13.21 9.91 7.22
CA LEU A 274 12.85 8.53 7.54
C LEU A 274 13.48 7.53 6.55
N ILE A 275 13.34 7.76 5.24
CA ILE A 275 13.90 6.84 4.22
C ILE A 275 15.40 6.67 4.39
N ASN A 276 16.13 7.77 4.62
CA ASN A 276 17.59 7.76 4.73
C ASN A 276 18.12 7.08 6.01
N GLU A 277 17.26 6.81 7.00
CA GLU A 277 17.60 6.05 8.21
C GLU A 277 17.38 4.54 8.03
N LEU A 278 16.71 4.11 6.94
CA LEU A 278 16.36 2.71 6.69
C LEU A 278 17.35 2.04 5.75
N ASP A 279 17.79 0.84 6.12
CA ASP A 279 18.62 0.00 5.27
C ASP A 279 17.81 -0.54 4.09
N ASN A 280 18.40 -0.56 2.89
CA ASN A 280 17.80 -1.12 1.66
C ASN A 280 16.48 -0.44 1.24
N ILE A 281 16.21 0.78 1.69
CA ILE A 281 15.05 1.56 1.29
C ILE A 281 15.51 2.83 0.60
N ASP A 282 14.99 3.03 -0.61
CA ASP A 282 15.18 4.26 -1.37
C ASP A 282 13.83 4.88 -1.75
N GLY A 283 13.84 6.15 -2.12
CA GLY A 283 12.62 6.82 -2.51
C GLY A 283 12.77 8.05 -3.38
N VAL A 284 11.69 8.32 -4.12
CA VAL A 284 11.51 9.54 -4.90
C VAL A 284 10.20 10.19 -4.47
N ILE A 285 10.27 11.45 -4.06
CA ILE A 285 9.11 12.25 -3.65
C ILE A 285 8.92 13.39 -4.66
N ILE A 286 7.71 13.56 -5.16
CA ILE A 286 7.32 14.71 -5.99
C ILE A 286 6.43 15.59 -5.15
N ASP A 287 6.91 16.80 -4.80
CA ASP A 287 6.19 17.74 -3.95
C ASP A 287 5.07 18.50 -4.71
N GLU A 288 4.33 19.34 -4.01
CA GLU A 288 3.25 20.16 -4.56
C GLU A 288 3.71 21.11 -5.68
N ASN A 289 4.98 21.52 -5.65
CA ASN A 289 5.62 22.40 -6.65
C ASN A 289 6.24 21.61 -7.81
N ARG A 290 6.01 20.27 -7.85
CA ARG A 290 6.57 19.35 -8.85
C ARG A 290 8.10 19.21 -8.80
N ARG A 291 8.72 19.53 -7.67
CA ARG A 291 10.14 19.27 -7.45
C ARG A 291 10.30 17.81 -7.04
N MET A 292 11.32 17.16 -7.59
CA MET A 292 11.69 15.80 -7.25
C MET A 292 12.76 15.81 -6.16
N HIS A 293 12.50 15.06 -5.10
CA HIS A 293 13.41 14.84 -3.99
C HIS A 293 13.79 13.35 -3.98
N TYR A 294 15.07 13.06 -3.84
CA TYR A 294 15.61 11.71 -3.90
C TYR A 294 16.27 11.34 -2.57
N SER A 295 16.17 10.08 -2.16
CA SER A 295 16.95 9.55 -1.05
C SER A 295 18.46 9.59 -1.34
N ALA A 296 19.27 9.52 -0.29
CA ALA A 296 20.73 9.57 -0.40
C ALA A 296 21.30 8.42 -1.25
N GLY A 297 20.72 7.21 -1.16
CA GLY A 297 21.12 6.04 -1.95
C GLY A 297 20.95 6.26 -3.46
N LEU A 298 19.83 6.86 -3.88
CA LEU A 298 19.60 7.18 -5.30
C LEU A 298 20.49 8.31 -5.84
N MET A 299 21.00 9.18 -4.96
CA MET A 299 21.89 10.28 -5.34
C MET A 299 23.36 9.86 -5.45
N SER A 300 23.79 8.86 -4.66
CA SER A 300 25.17 8.37 -4.64
C SER A 300 25.55 7.52 -5.86
N GLY A 301 24.56 6.96 -6.57
CA GLY A 301 24.81 6.16 -7.79
C GLY A 301 25.55 4.84 -7.55
N GLU A 302 25.50 4.30 -6.31
CA GLU A 302 26.05 2.98 -5.96
C GLU A 302 25.12 1.83 -6.30
#